data_3df18db2f521afe86f4cfe29dce1e9e5
#
_entry.id   3df18db2f521afe86f4cfe29dce1e9e5
#
_cell.length_a   1.000
_cell.length_b   1.000
_cell.length_c   1.000
_cell.angle_alpha   90.00
_cell.angle_beta   90.00
_cell.angle_gamma   90.00
#
_symmetry.space_group_name_H-M   'P 1'
#
loop_
_entity.id
_entity.type
_entity.pdbx_description
1 polymer ?
#
loop_
_entity_poly.entity_id
_entity_poly.type
_entity_poly.pdbx_seq_one_letter_code
_entity_poly.pdbx_strand_id
1 'polypeptide(L)'
;QRIGDLMRFGEVLTTLTGQTASRWIDFKVPQGLAELTVGDTVTIRTISGDAVGPATIIAVSDAFAEGTRTYDVRAALSAPGLRHGALVQVAVSTGPSEALLSVPARSIRWDPEGAHAFVVEPSEPGAYLPHRASLRRVEVRGERDSRFFIRGALDPDDSIADKGAFKLTDQVLLRIQAGASSE
;
A
#
# COMPACT_ATOMS: atom_id res chain seq x y z
N GLN A 1 -3.82 -47.18 8.71
CA GLN A 1 -2.72 -47.62 9.60
C GLN A 1 -3.33 -48.23 10.87
N ARG A 2 -2.78 -49.31 11.33
CA ARG A 2 -3.26 -49.97 12.55
C ARG A 2 -2.36 -49.62 13.72
N ILE A 3 -2.90 -49.69 14.93
CA ILE A 3 -2.11 -49.47 16.16
C ILE A 3 -0.99 -50.53 16.21
N GLY A 4 0.28 -50.06 16.26
CA GLY A 4 1.46 -50.93 16.31
C GLY A 4 2.29 -50.99 15.03
N ASP A 5 1.90 -50.32 13.93
CA ASP A 5 2.73 -50.22 12.75
C ASP A 5 4.01 -49.38 13.03
N LEU A 6 5.16 -49.89 12.60
CA LEU A 6 6.44 -49.22 12.72
C LEU A 6 6.51 -48.11 11.63
N MET A 7 6.76 -46.88 12.09
CA MET A 7 6.85 -45.73 11.19
C MET A 7 8.31 -45.32 10.98
N ARG A 8 8.63 -44.89 9.75
CA ARG A 8 9.92 -44.30 9.42
C ARG A 8 9.91 -42.81 9.71
N PHE A 9 11.07 -42.29 10.12
CA PHE A 9 11.22 -40.87 10.33
C PHE A 9 10.90 -40.08 9.05
N GLY A 10 9.95 -39.12 9.12
CA GLY A 10 9.49 -38.33 7.98
C GLY A 10 8.28 -38.90 7.24
N GLU A 11 7.70 -40.04 7.68
CA GLU A 11 6.48 -40.60 7.08
C GLU A 11 5.23 -39.83 7.48
N VAL A 12 4.35 -39.53 6.49
CA VAL A 12 3.11 -38.81 6.73
C VAL A 12 2.12 -39.70 7.49
N LEU A 13 1.83 -39.34 8.73
CA LEU A 13 0.93 -40.06 9.63
C LEU A 13 -0.54 -40.01 9.17
N THR A 14 -0.99 -38.85 8.78
CA THR A 14 -2.34 -38.61 8.30
C THR A 14 -2.45 -37.25 7.62
N THR A 15 -3.42 -37.11 6.75
CA THR A 15 -3.82 -35.79 6.21
C THR A 15 -5.13 -35.41 6.88
N LEU A 16 -5.11 -34.38 7.72
CA LEU A 16 -6.32 -33.82 8.33
C LEU A 16 -7.06 -32.98 7.31
N THR A 17 -8.21 -33.45 6.86
CA THR A 17 -9.16 -32.68 6.05
C THR A 17 -10.31 -32.26 6.96
N GLY A 18 -10.21 -31.05 7.52
CA GLY A 18 -11.30 -30.45 8.31
C GLY A 18 -12.10 -29.47 7.49
N GLN A 19 -13.42 -29.54 7.51
CA GLN A 19 -14.30 -28.48 7.04
C GLN A 19 -14.49 -27.45 8.17
N THR A 20 -13.40 -26.79 8.57
CA THR A 20 -13.50 -25.63 9.46
C THR A 20 -13.67 -24.36 8.63
N ALA A 21 -14.46 -23.43 9.14
CA ALA A 21 -14.67 -22.13 8.51
C ALA A 21 -13.35 -21.31 8.41
N SER A 22 -12.33 -21.69 9.17
CA SER A 22 -11.00 -21.08 9.14
C SER A 22 -10.10 -21.75 8.14
N ARG A 23 -9.51 -20.98 7.25
CA ARG A 23 -8.48 -21.41 6.30
C ARG A 23 -7.14 -20.85 6.71
N TRP A 24 -6.09 -21.61 6.46
CA TRP A 24 -4.74 -21.18 6.74
C TRP A 24 -4.04 -20.80 5.44
N ILE A 25 -3.25 -19.74 5.54
CA ILE A 25 -2.40 -19.24 4.48
C ILE A 25 -0.97 -19.33 4.99
N ASP A 26 -0.16 -20.13 4.31
CA ASP A 26 1.27 -20.23 4.61
C ASP A 26 2.03 -19.39 3.59
N PHE A 27 2.92 -18.53 4.08
CA PHE A 27 3.75 -17.67 3.25
C PHE A 27 5.11 -17.44 3.89
N LYS A 28 6.06 -16.99 3.06
CA LYS A 28 7.43 -16.72 3.48
C LYS A 28 7.70 -15.23 3.46
N VAL A 29 8.37 -14.75 4.51
CA VAL A 29 8.73 -13.34 4.66
C VAL A 29 10.25 -13.21 4.62
N PRO A 30 10.82 -12.38 3.73
CA PRO A 30 12.26 -12.11 3.70
C PRO A 30 12.72 -11.41 4.98
N GLN A 31 13.93 -11.77 5.43
CA GLN A 31 14.59 -11.08 6.53
C GLN A 31 14.71 -9.59 6.26
N GLY A 32 14.29 -8.77 7.24
CA GLY A 32 14.36 -7.30 7.14
C GLY A 32 13.24 -6.61 6.38
N LEU A 33 12.27 -7.37 5.79
CA LEU A 33 11.10 -6.77 5.15
C LEU A 33 10.09 -6.26 6.18
N ALA A 34 9.76 -7.07 7.16
CA ALA A 34 8.86 -6.76 8.27
C ALA A 34 9.15 -7.70 9.44
N GLU A 35 8.91 -7.22 10.64
CA GLU A 35 8.86 -8.06 11.85
C GLU A 35 7.40 -8.36 12.15
N LEU A 36 6.97 -9.59 11.87
CA LEU A 36 5.60 -10.04 12.10
C LEU A 36 5.53 -10.84 13.38
N THR A 37 4.47 -10.62 14.14
CA THR A 37 4.19 -11.34 15.38
C THR A 37 2.83 -12.03 15.35
N VAL A 38 2.63 -13.03 16.20
CA VAL A 38 1.33 -13.67 16.37
C VAL A 38 0.32 -12.63 16.87
N GLY A 39 -0.84 -12.55 16.19
CA GLY A 39 -1.88 -11.57 16.43
C GLY A 39 -1.89 -10.41 15.40
N ASP A 40 -0.82 -10.19 14.67
CA ASP A 40 -0.81 -9.18 13.60
C ASP A 40 -1.79 -9.52 12.49
N THR A 41 -2.27 -8.49 11.81
CA THR A 41 -3.21 -8.63 10.69
C THR A 41 -2.54 -8.34 9.36
N VAL A 42 -2.72 -9.22 8.40
CA VAL A 42 -2.29 -9.07 7.01
C VAL A 42 -3.50 -9.02 6.08
N THR A 43 -3.37 -8.36 4.95
CA THR A 43 -4.45 -8.29 3.96
C THR A 43 -4.21 -9.31 2.86
N ILE A 44 -5.23 -10.13 2.57
CA ILE A 44 -5.19 -11.14 1.53
C ILE A 44 -5.92 -10.63 0.29
N ARG A 45 -5.27 -10.83 -0.86
CA ARG A 45 -5.82 -10.51 -2.19
C ARG A 45 -5.72 -11.72 -3.10
N THR A 46 -6.58 -11.80 -4.10
CA THR A 46 -6.41 -12.73 -5.21
C THR A 46 -5.21 -12.34 -6.06
N ILE A 47 -4.75 -13.22 -6.95
CA ILE A 47 -3.70 -12.89 -7.92
C ILE A 47 -4.13 -11.75 -8.86
N SER A 48 -5.43 -11.64 -9.16
CA SER A 48 -6.01 -10.53 -9.93
C SER A 48 -6.06 -9.20 -9.17
N GLY A 49 -5.75 -9.21 -7.85
CA GLY A 49 -5.71 -8.00 -7.02
C GLY A 49 -6.98 -7.73 -6.22
N ASP A 50 -8.04 -8.53 -6.41
CA ASP A 50 -9.30 -8.36 -5.67
C ASP A 50 -9.10 -8.64 -4.18
N ALA A 51 -9.73 -7.83 -3.34
CA ALA A 51 -9.64 -8.02 -1.90
C ALA A 51 -10.40 -9.27 -1.46
N VAL A 52 -9.72 -10.16 -0.75
CA VAL A 52 -10.33 -11.35 -0.11
C VAL A 52 -10.72 -11.01 1.32
N GLY A 53 -9.84 -10.35 2.07
CA GLY A 53 -10.10 -9.93 3.44
C GLY A 53 -8.84 -9.95 4.31
N PRO A 54 -8.99 -9.59 5.59
CA PRO A 54 -7.92 -9.67 6.57
C PRO A 54 -7.70 -11.11 7.03
N ALA A 55 -6.44 -11.43 7.34
CA ALA A 55 -6.06 -12.68 7.98
C ALA A 55 -5.20 -12.36 9.20
N THR A 56 -5.39 -13.11 10.29
CA THR A 56 -4.64 -12.94 11.53
C THR A 56 -3.49 -13.93 11.58
N ILE A 57 -2.29 -13.48 11.90
CA ILE A 57 -1.11 -14.33 12.07
C ILE A 57 -1.28 -15.20 13.31
N ILE A 58 -1.16 -16.51 13.14
CA ILE A 58 -1.33 -17.51 14.20
C ILE A 58 -0.04 -18.27 14.53
N ALA A 59 0.96 -18.21 13.63
CA ALA A 59 2.27 -18.78 13.89
C ALA A 59 3.34 -18.08 13.06
N VAL A 60 4.50 -17.90 13.65
CA VAL A 60 5.71 -17.35 13.03
C VAL A 60 6.86 -18.29 13.39
N SER A 61 7.69 -18.66 12.42
CA SER A 61 8.88 -19.48 12.65
C SER A 61 9.98 -18.64 13.29
N ASP A 62 10.62 -19.17 14.31
CA ASP A 62 11.78 -18.55 14.98
C ASP A 62 13.08 -18.71 14.16
N ALA A 63 13.07 -19.51 13.10
CA ALA A 63 14.26 -19.81 12.30
C ALA A 63 14.09 -19.32 10.87
N PHE A 64 15.20 -18.80 10.32
CA PHE A 64 15.29 -18.51 8.88
C PHE A 64 15.63 -19.77 8.10
N ALA A 65 14.98 -19.94 6.96
CA ALA A 65 15.33 -20.99 6.01
C ALA A 65 16.72 -20.74 5.42
N GLU A 66 17.59 -21.75 5.47
CA GLU A 66 18.92 -21.68 4.89
C GLU A 66 18.83 -21.43 3.36
N GLY A 67 19.64 -20.52 2.86
CA GLY A 67 19.70 -20.17 1.42
C GLY A 67 18.77 -19.07 0.96
N THR A 68 17.55 -18.96 1.48
CA THR A 68 16.57 -17.92 1.07
C THR A 68 16.48 -16.76 2.05
N ARG A 69 16.96 -16.93 3.29
CA ARG A 69 16.83 -15.96 4.38
C ARG A 69 15.40 -15.49 4.59
N THR A 70 14.46 -16.41 4.50
CA THR A 70 13.05 -16.18 4.78
C THR A 70 12.61 -16.94 5.99
N TYR A 71 11.60 -16.46 6.69
CA TYR A 71 10.93 -17.23 7.75
C TYR A 71 9.48 -17.54 7.35
N ASP A 72 8.97 -18.64 7.89
CA ASP A 72 7.62 -19.11 7.58
C ASP A 72 6.60 -18.46 8.51
N VAL A 73 5.50 -18.02 7.94
CA VAL A 73 4.38 -17.40 8.64
C VAL A 73 3.09 -18.11 8.25
N ARG A 74 2.25 -18.36 9.24
CA ARG A 74 0.90 -18.88 9.05
C ARG A 74 -0.14 -17.88 9.53
N ALA A 75 -1.11 -17.56 8.68
CA ALA A 75 -2.22 -16.70 9.03
C ALA A 75 -3.56 -17.43 8.86
N ALA A 76 -4.49 -17.17 9.76
CA ALA A 76 -5.87 -17.66 9.70
C ALA A 76 -6.75 -16.65 8.96
N LEU A 77 -7.45 -17.11 7.93
CA LEU A 77 -8.39 -16.34 7.14
C LEU A 77 -9.80 -16.86 7.35
N SER A 78 -10.73 -15.99 7.74
CA SER A 78 -12.16 -16.33 7.95
C SER A 78 -13.04 -15.92 6.76
N ALA A 79 -12.49 -15.86 5.54
CA ALA A 79 -13.25 -15.49 4.35
C ALA A 79 -13.73 -16.72 3.57
N PRO A 80 -15.00 -16.74 3.10
CA PRO A 80 -15.49 -17.75 2.18
C PRO A 80 -14.90 -17.55 0.78
N GLY A 81 -14.89 -18.61 -0.03
CA GLY A 81 -14.63 -18.49 -1.48
C GLY A 81 -13.25 -18.92 -1.98
N LEU A 82 -12.21 -18.98 -1.17
CA LEU A 82 -10.93 -19.52 -1.60
C LEU A 82 -10.97 -21.06 -1.62
N ARG A 83 -10.44 -21.67 -2.68
CA ARG A 83 -10.25 -23.11 -2.76
C ARG A 83 -8.94 -23.51 -2.10
N HIS A 84 -8.89 -24.73 -1.57
CA HIS A 84 -7.61 -25.29 -1.08
C HIS A 84 -6.57 -25.31 -2.22
N GLY A 85 -5.34 -24.89 -1.92
CA GLY A 85 -4.27 -24.76 -2.90
C GLY A 85 -4.32 -23.51 -3.78
N ALA A 86 -5.27 -22.59 -3.55
CA ALA A 86 -5.30 -21.33 -4.28
C ALA A 86 -4.06 -20.47 -3.93
N LEU A 87 -3.47 -19.85 -4.96
CA LEU A 87 -2.43 -18.84 -4.79
C LEU A 87 -3.07 -17.49 -4.45
N VAL A 88 -2.48 -16.79 -3.50
CA VAL A 88 -2.93 -15.47 -3.04
C VAL A 88 -1.76 -14.52 -2.90
N GLN A 89 -2.04 -13.24 -2.92
CA GLN A 89 -1.10 -12.19 -2.55
C GLN A 89 -1.34 -11.82 -1.08
N VAL A 90 -0.25 -11.74 -0.31
CA VAL A 90 -0.28 -11.30 1.07
C VAL A 90 0.33 -9.91 1.15
N ALA A 91 -0.46 -8.91 1.52
CA ALA A 91 0.03 -7.56 1.77
C ALA A 91 0.35 -7.40 3.25
N VAL A 92 1.62 -7.16 3.53
CA VAL A 92 2.16 -6.97 4.88
C VAL A 92 2.45 -5.49 5.08
N SER A 93 2.05 -4.94 6.24
CA SER A 93 2.48 -3.59 6.62
C SER A 93 3.95 -3.61 7.01
N THR A 94 4.76 -2.76 6.39
CA THR A 94 6.21 -2.69 6.64
C THR A 94 6.60 -1.56 7.60
N GLY A 95 5.62 -0.87 8.17
CA GLY A 95 5.85 0.23 9.09
C GLY A 95 4.57 0.82 9.65
N PRO A 96 4.68 1.86 10.48
CA PRO A 96 3.52 2.54 11.03
C PRO A 96 2.66 3.15 9.91
N SER A 97 1.35 3.18 10.13
CA SER A 97 0.43 3.85 9.21
C SER A 97 0.71 5.35 9.21
N GLU A 98 0.94 5.91 8.04
CA GLU A 98 1.17 7.34 7.85
C GLU A 98 0.01 7.92 7.03
N ALA A 99 -0.51 9.07 7.47
CA ALA A 99 -1.49 9.80 6.69
C ALA A 99 -0.77 10.52 5.55
N LEU A 100 -1.12 10.18 4.31
CA LEU A 100 -0.56 10.76 3.10
C LEU A 100 -1.66 11.43 2.29
N LEU A 101 -1.33 12.55 1.66
CA LEU A 101 -2.21 13.17 0.67
C LEU A 101 -2.08 12.43 -0.66
N SER A 102 -3.20 12.18 -1.32
CA SER A 102 -3.23 11.56 -2.64
C SER A 102 -3.54 12.63 -3.69
N VAL A 103 -2.61 12.86 -4.60
CA VAL A 103 -2.71 13.88 -5.66
C VAL A 103 -2.53 13.26 -7.05
N PRO A 104 -3.12 13.83 -8.11
CA PRO A 104 -2.84 13.38 -9.47
C PRO A 104 -1.34 13.46 -9.78
N ALA A 105 -0.76 12.45 -10.42
CA ALA A 105 0.68 12.43 -10.72
C ALA A 105 1.13 13.64 -11.56
N ARG A 106 0.26 14.13 -12.44
CA ARG A 106 0.52 15.30 -13.29
C ARG A 106 0.59 16.64 -12.54
N SER A 107 0.11 16.70 -11.27
CA SER A 107 0.20 17.90 -10.41
C SER A 107 1.59 18.04 -9.78
N ILE A 108 2.39 16.98 -9.78
CA ILE A 108 3.74 16.98 -9.19
C ILE A 108 4.77 17.28 -10.27
N ARG A 109 5.66 18.21 -9.94
CA ARG A 109 6.80 18.59 -10.76
C ARG A 109 8.09 18.25 -10.04
N TRP A 110 9.14 18.08 -10.81
CA TRP A 110 10.47 17.73 -10.32
C TRP A 110 11.46 18.78 -10.81
N ASP A 111 12.30 19.22 -9.90
CA ASP A 111 13.45 20.05 -10.19
C ASP A 111 14.69 19.51 -9.44
N PRO A 112 15.89 20.11 -9.59
CA PRO A 112 17.09 19.65 -8.88
C PRO A 112 16.96 19.62 -7.34
N GLU A 113 16.02 20.35 -6.79
CA GLU A 113 15.78 20.46 -5.35
C GLU A 113 14.74 19.42 -4.86
N GLY A 114 14.07 18.70 -5.79
CA GLY A 114 13.12 17.62 -5.48
C GLY A 114 11.73 17.83 -6.06
N ALA A 115 10.76 17.08 -5.51
CA ALA A 115 9.37 17.15 -5.93
C ALA A 115 8.65 18.37 -5.34
N HIS A 116 7.77 18.98 -6.12
CA HIS A 116 6.93 20.09 -5.68
C HIS A 116 5.57 20.11 -6.36
N ALA A 117 4.60 20.76 -5.73
CA ALA A 117 3.30 21.09 -6.29
C ALA A 117 3.09 22.62 -6.25
N PHE A 118 2.19 23.11 -7.08
CA PHE A 118 1.74 24.51 -7.00
C PHE A 118 0.36 24.55 -6.36
N VAL A 119 0.26 25.23 -5.22
CA VAL A 119 -1.02 25.58 -4.59
C VAL A 119 -1.53 26.86 -5.20
N VAL A 120 -2.81 26.90 -5.51
CA VAL A 120 -3.48 28.08 -6.05
C VAL A 120 -4.11 28.84 -4.90
N GLU A 121 -3.56 29.98 -4.58
CA GLU A 121 -3.98 30.87 -3.49
C GLU A 121 -4.63 32.13 -4.05
N PRO A 122 -5.52 32.79 -3.31
CA PRO A 122 -5.95 34.15 -3.67
C PRO A 122 -4.77 35.09 -3.78
N SER A 123 -4.76 35.95 -4.78
CA SER A 123 -3.75 37.01 -4.89
C SER A 123 -4.07 38.17 -3.95
N GLU A 124 -3.08 39.07 -3.77
CA GLU A 124 -3.27 40.24 -2.93
C GLU A 124 -4.35 41.20 -3.48
N PRO A 125 -5.03 41.95 -2.61
CA PRO A 125 -6.00 42.96 -3.06
C PRO A 125 -5.36 43.95 -4.04
N GLY A 126 -5.99 44.10 -5.21
CA GLY A 126 -5.49 45.00 -6.27
C GLY A 126 -4.58 44.31 -7.29
N ALA A 127 -4.25 43.05 -7.16
CA ALA A 127 -3.52 42.32 -8.18
C ALA A 127 -4.31 42.19 -9.49
N TYR A 128 -3.58 42.15 -10.62
CA TYR A 128 -4.16 42.09 -11.96
C TYR A 128 -4.95 40.78 -12.21
N LEU A 129 -4.55 39.68 -11.56
CA LEU A 129 -5.24 38.39 -11.63
C LEU A 129 -5.65 37.91 -10.23
N PRO A 130 -6.76 37.16 -10.12
CA PRO A 130 -7.38 36.85 -8.84
C PRO A 130 -6.63 35.79 -8.02
N HIS A 131 -5.70 35.06 -8.64
CA HIS A 131 -4.97 33.98 -7.96
C HIS A 131 -3.48 34.05 -8.26
N ARG A 132 -2.70 33.41 -7.41
CA ARG A 132 -1.27 33.17 -7.58
C ARG A 132 -0.93 31.70 -7.35
N ALA A 133 0.14 31.22 -7.97
CA ALA A 133 0.72 29.92 -7.71
C ALA A 133 1.77 30.03 -6.60
N SER A 134 1.65 29.20 -5.59
CA SER A 134 2.63 29.11 -4.51
C SER A 134 3.28 27.73 -4.57
N LEU A 135 4.60 27.69 -4.70
CA LEU A 135 5.36 26.44 -4.75
C LEU A 135 5.39 25.81 -3.35
N ARG A 136 5.02 24.53 -3.26
CA ARG A 136 5.11 23.74 -2.04
C ARG A 136 5.95 22.49 -2.28
N ARG A 137 7.03 22.33 -1.52
CA ARG A 137 7.87 21.12 -1.56
C ARG A 137 7.14 19.94 -0.95
N VAL A 138 7.25 18.80 -1.60
CA VAL A 138 6.60 17.56 -1.18
C VAL A 138 7.57 16.39 -1.28
N GLU A 139 7.35 15.38 -0.46
CA GLU A 139 8.05 14.12 -0.52
C GLU A 139 7.10 13.06 -1.10
N VAL A 140 7.48 12.43 -2.20
CA VAL A 140 6.69 11.36 -2.82
C VAL A 140 7.04 10.05 -2.10
N ARG A 141 6.04 9.43 -1.49
CA ARG A 141 6.14 8.17 -0.74
C ARG A 141 5.76 6.94 -1.59
N GLY A 142 4.96 7.15 -2.61
CA GLY A 142 4.53 6.05 -3.49
C GLY A 142 3.64 6.53 -4.62
N GLU A 143 3.37 5.62 -5.56
CA GLU A 143 2.49 5.85 -6.70
C GLU A 143 1.53 4.66 -6.84
N ARG A 144 0.27 4.96 -7.16
CA ARG A 144 -0.76 3.99 -7.55
C ARG A 144 -1.82 4.67 -8.41
N ASP A 145 -2.24 4.02 -9.48
CA ASP A 145 -3.36 4.45 -10.33
C ASP A 145 -3.20 5.89 -10.84
N SER A 146 -2.00 6.27 -11.29
CA SER A 146 -1.66 7.64 -11.74
C SER A 146 -1.84 8.72 -10.67
N ARG A 147 -1.76 8.34 -9.41
CA ARG A 147 -1.76 9.24 -8.25
C ARG A 147 -0.50 9.04 -7.42
N PHE A 148 0.08 10.14 -6.97
CA PHE A 148 1.13 10.11 -5.98
C PHE A 148 0.57 10.24 -4.56
N PHE A 149 1.16 9.47 -3.67
CA PHE A 149 0.97 9.61 -2.23
C PHE A 149 2.12 10.44 -1.71
N ILE A 150 1.81 11.61 -1.17
CA ILE A 150 2.80 12.63 -0.80
C ILE A 150 2.68 13.03 0.66
N ARG A 151 3.80 13.49 1.19
CA ARG A 151 3.92 14.17 2.47
C ARG A 151 4.57 15.53 2.23
N GLY A 152 4.18 16.56 2.96
CA GLY A 152 4.80 17.88 2.85
C GLY A 152 3.90 19.00 3.36
N ALA A 153 4.24 20.21 3.01
CA ALA A 153 3.54 21.42 3.42
C ALA A 153 2.29 21.67 2.54
N LEU A 154 1.38 20.69 2.52
CA LEU A 154 0.10 20.75 1.82
C LEU A 154 -1.01 20.31 2.77
N ASP A 155 -2.12 21.03 2.73
CA ASP A 155 -3.31 20.71 3.49
C ASP A 155 -4.34 19.98 2.59
N PRO A 156 -5.22 19.15 3.18
CA PRO A 156 -6.27 18.45 2.42
C PRO A 156 -7.19 19.39 1.62
N ASP A 157 -7.37 20.61 2.09
CA ASP A 157 -8.24 21.63 1.48
C ASP A 157 -7.52 22.52 0.47
N ASP A 158 -6.22 22.33 0.25
CA ASP A 158 -5.45 23.10 -0.71
C ASP A 158 -5.90 22.82 -2.15
N SER A 159 -6.09 23.90 -2.91
CA SER A 159 -6.34 23.82 -4.35
C SER A 159 -5.04 23.65 -5.10
N ILE A 160 -4.78 22.48 -5.66
CA ILE A 160 -3.54 22.17 -6.36
C ILE A 160 -3.71 22.35 -7.86
N ALA A 161 -2.74 23.02 -8.51
CA ALA A 161 -2.72 23.13 -9.96
C ALA A 161 -2.49 21.75 -10.60
N ASP A 162 -3.40 21.36 -11.48
CA ASP A 162 -3.40 20.08 -12.18
C ASP A 162 -3.03 20.26 -13.66
N LYS A 163 -4.01 20.61 -14.51
CA LYS A 163 -3.77 20.89 -15.92
C LYS A 163 -3.02 22.22 -16.08
N GLY A 164 -1.84 22.17 -16.72
CA GLY A 164 -1.03 23.37 -16.95
C GLY A 164 0.01 23.67 -15.84
N ALA A 165 0.13 22.87 -14.83
CA ALA A 165 1.15 23.01 -13.77
C ALA A 165 2.58 23.18 -14.31
N PHE A 166 2.87 22.60 -15.50
CA PHE A 166 4.19 22.71 -16.16
C PHE A 166 4.55 24.11 -16.65
N LYS A 167 3.58 25.03 -16.73
CA LYS A 167 3.78 26.42 -17.15
C LYS A 167 3.94 27.37 -15.96
N LEU A 168 3.74 26.87 -14.74
CA LEU A 168 3.76 27.68 -13.55
C LEU A 168 5.18 27.85 -13.03
N THR A 169 5.43 29.03 -12.48
CA THR A 169 6.59 29.34 -11.65
C THR A 169 6.08 29.88 -10.33
N ASP A 170 6.95 29.88 -9.31
CA ASP A 170 6.57 30.39 -8.00
C ASP A 170 6.11 31.84 -8.07
N GLN A 171 5.06 32.18 -7.32
CA GLN A 171 4.43 33.51 -7.24
C GLN A 171 3.81 34.03 -8.56
N VAL A 172 3.69 33.22 -9.61
CA VAL A 172 3.06 33.69 -10.84
C VAL A 172 1.56 33.91 -10.64
N LEU A 173 1.06 35.03 -11.14
CA LEU A 173 -0.36 35.33 -11.14
C LEU A 173 -1.08 34.51 -12.20
N LEU A 174 -2.27 34.00 -11.88
CA LEU A 174 -3.03 33.12 -12.75
C LEU A 174 -4.56 33.34 -12.62
N ARG A 175 -5.27 32.83 -13.63
CA ARG A 175 -6.72 32.69 -13.61
C ARG A 175 -7.06 31.21 -13.69
N ILE A 176 -7.92 30.75 -12.81
CA ILE A 176 -8.44 29.38 -12.86
C ILE A 176 -9.40 29.29 -14.07
N GLN A 177 -9.14 28.37 -14.98
CA GLN A 177 -10.16 27.92 -15.93
C GLN A 177 -10.92 26.77 -15.27
N ALA A 178 -12.23 26.95 -15.09
CA ALA A 178 -13.09 25.86 -14.65
C ALA A 178 -12.99 24.74 -15.71
N GLY A 179 -12.23 23.70 -15.41
CA GLY A 179 -12.21 22.50 -16.23
C GLY A 179 -13.58 21.84 -16.11
N ALA A 180 -14.22 21.51 -17.25
CA ALA A 180 -15.38 20.64 -17.23
C ALA A 180 -14.98 19.37 -16.45
N SER A 181 -15.66 19.11 -15.35
CA SER A 181 -15.58 17.87 -14.60
C SER A 181 -16.03 16.76 -15.56
N SER A 182 -15.12 15.96 -16.04
CA SER A 182 -15.49 14.71 -16.71
C SER A 182 -15.86 13.72 -15.60
N GLU A 183 -17.14 13.37 -15.58
CA GLU A 183 -17.68 12.22 -14.86
C GLU A 183 -16.87 10.95 -15.11
#